data_367d55414eefd4d4b3f814f5fa0676d6
#
_entry.id   367d55414eefd4d4b3f814f5fa0676d6
#
_cell.length_a   1.000
_cell.length_b   1.000
_cell.length_c   1.000
_cell.angle_alpha   90.00
_cell.angle_beta   90.00
_cell.angle_gamma   90.00
#
_symmetry.space_group_name_H-M   'P 1'
#
loop_
_entity.id
_entity.type
_entity.pdbx_description
1 polymer ?
#
loop_
_entity_poly.entity_id
_entity_poly.type
_entity_poly.pdbx_seq_one_letter_code
_entity_poly.pdbx_strand_id
1 'polypeptide(L)'
;AHIEHIFGDPRWPRDPAFYLAGPPQTDAVVAPDGHSNLFALVPIAAGLEDTPELRQKYRDLVLDDIATNTGVDLRDRIVVEERFCVSDFADRYNSTQGTALGLAHTLRQTALFRPSHRSSAVDGLYFTGAFTTPGIGVPMCLISGQLTAERMARDLAADPLPTVAARSD
;
A
#
# COMPACT_ATOMS: atom_id res chain seq x y z
N ALA A 1 20.46 1.90 9.89
CA ALA A 1 19.58 2.39 10.96
C ALA A 1 18.10 2.30 10.58
N HIS A 2 17.52 3.16 9.65
CA HIS A 2 16.07 3.15 9.39
C HIS A 2 15.58 1.82 8.77
N ILE A 3 16.27 1.30 7.77
CA ILE A 3 15.95 -0.01 7.15
C ILE A 3 15.98 -1.15 8.18
N GLU A 4 16.87 -1.12 9.13
CA GLU A 4 16.93 -2.10 10.21
C GLU A 4 15.68 -2.09 11.08
N HIS A 5 15.09 -0.91 11.30
CA HIS A 5 13.84 -0.76 12.05
C HIS A 5 12.60 -1.22 11.27
N ILE A 6 12.72 -1.46 9.96
CA ILE A 6 11.63 -2.02 9.14
C ILE A 6 11.71 -3.54 9.10
N PHE A 7 12.90 -4.12 8.92
CA PHE A 7 13.06 -5.53 8.59
C PHE A 7 13.74 -6.39 9.67
N GLY A 8 14.68 -5.81 10.44
CA GLY A 8 15.48 -6.56 11.42
C GLY A 8 14.95 -6.47 12.85
N ASP A 9 14.64 -5.26 13.28
CA ASP A 9 14.14 -4.95 14.62
C ASP A 9 13.00 -3.93 14.50
N PRO A 10 11.77 -4.41 14.24
CA PRO A 10 10.60 -3.57 13.96
C PRO A 10 10.32 -2.58 15.09
N ARG A 11 10.50 -1.30 14.81
CA ARG A 11 10.21 -0.20 15.72
C ARG A 11 10.11 1.13 14.99
N TRP A 12 9.52 2.09 15.63
CA TRP A 12 9.47 3.46 15.15
C TRP A 12 10.89 4.06 15.03
N PRO A 13 11.31 4.55 13.84
CA PRO A 13 12.64 5.12 13.64
C PRO A 13 12.80 6.43 14.43
N ARG A 14 13.98 6.63 15.05
CA ARG A 14 14.27 7.88 15.78
C ARG A 14 14.47 9.07 14.85
N ASP A 15 15.07 8.79 13.71
CA ASP A 15 15.39 9.74 12.65
C ASP A 15 14.82 9.16 11.34
N PRO A 16 13.54 9.49 11.00
CA PRO A 16 12.87 8.91 9.86
C PRO A 16 13.35 9.54 8.55
N ALA A 17 13.84 8.73 7.65
CA ALA A 17 13.88 9.13 6.24
C ALA A 17 12.46 9.08 5.68
N PHE A 18 12.08 10.07 4.88
CA PHE A 18 10.78 10.11 4.25
C PHE A 18 10.86 10.56 2.79
N TYR A 19 9.85 10.19 2.02
CA TYR A 19 9.65 10.67 0.67
C TYR A 19 8.68 11.85 0.69
N LEU A 20 9.01 12.91 -0.02
CA LEU A 20 8.14 14.07 -0.19
C LEU A 20 7.84 14.29 -1.66
N ALA A 21 6.57 14.39 -2.01
CA ALA A 21 6.11 14.73 -3.36
C ALA A 21 5.22 15.97 -3.33
N GLY A 22 5.38 16.81 -4.35
CA GLY A 22 4.54 17.99 -4.59
C GLY A 22 3.89 17.92 -5.99
N PRO A 23 2.85 17.08 -6.19
CA PRO A 23 2.21 16.87 -7.50
C PRO A 23 1.80 18.15 -8.25
N PRO A 24 1.35 19.25 -7.60
CA PRO A 24 0.94 20.48 -8.31
C PRO A 24 2.04 21.14 -9.14
N GLN A 25 3.30 20.81 -8.92
CA GLN A 25 4.40 21.33 -9.75
C GLN A 25 4.41 20.70 -11.15
N THR A 26 3.79 19.53 -11.31
CA THR A 26 3.71 18.79 -12.57
C THR A 26 2.30 18.68 -13.13
N ASP A 27 1.28 18.86 -12.29
CA ASP A 27 -0.13 18.76 -12.66
C ASP A 27 -0.95 19.81 -11.86
N ALA A 28 -1.43 20.83 -12.56
CA ALA A 28 -2.20 21.93 -11.96
C ALA A 28 -3.62 21.52 -11.49
N VAL A 29 -4.11 20.33 -11.92
CA VAL A 29 -5.48 19.88 -11.59
C VAL A 29 -5.58 19.30 -10.19
N VAL A 30 -4.46 18.95 -9.54
CA VAL A 30 -4.46 18.24 -8.25
C VAL A 30 -4.54 19.15 -7.02
N ALA A 31 -4.60 20.47 -7.21
CA ALA A 31 -4.85 21.43 -6.15
C ALA A 31 -5.58 22.66 -6.68
N PRO A 32 -6.43 23.33 -5.88
CA PRO A 32 -7.05 24.61 -6.26
C PRO A 32 -6.00 25.71 -6.51
N ASP A 33 -6.40 26.76 -7.23
CA ASP A 33 -5.54 27.90 -7.49
C ASP A 33 -4.99 28.51 -6.18
N GLY A 34 -3.69 28.78 -6.16
CA GLY A 34 -2.98 29.31 -5.00
C GLY A 34 -2.72 28.28 -3.88
N HIS A 35 -3.08 27.03 -4.08
CA HIS A 35 -2.83 25.94 -3.14
C HIS A 35 -1.84 24.93 -3.70
N SER A 36 -1.29 24.13 -2.80
CA SER A 36 -0.40 23.00 -3.15
C SER A 36 -0.84 21.74 -2.40
N ASN A 37 -0.72 20.61 -3.06
CA ASN A 37 -0.86 19.30 -2.42
C ASN A 37 0.53 18.74 -2.14
N LEU A 38 0.77 18.33 -0.90
CA LEU A 38 2.02 17.69 -0.49
C LEU A 38 1.71 16.30 0.05
N PHE A 39 2.47 15.33 -0.41
CA PHE A 39 2.41 13.96 0.08
C PHE A 39 3.74 13.60 0.73
N ALA A 40 3.71 13.29 2.02
CA ALA A 40 4.85 12.80 2.77
C ALA A 40 4.65 11.33 3.16
N LEU A 41 5.62 10.47 2.86
CA LEU A 41 5.59 9.05 3.18
C LEU A 41 6.79 8.67 4.01
N VAL A 42 6.54 8.24 5.24
CA VAL A 42 7.54 7.68 6.15
C VAL A 42 7.43 6.15 6.11
N PRO A 43 8.43 5.42 5.58
CA PRO A 43 8.42 3.95 5.61
C PRO A 43 8.58 3.45 7.04
N ILE A 44 7.65 2.60 7.49
CA ILE A 44 7.69 1.96 8.81
C ILE A 44 7.37 0.46 8.70
N ALA A 45 7.70 -0.31 9.73
CA ALA A 45 7.33 -1.71 9.78
C ALA A 45 5.81 -1.89 9.94
N ALA A 46 5.28 -2.95 9.38
CA ALA A 46 3.91 -3.38 9.66
C ALA A 46 3.78 -3.88 11.12
N GLY A 47 2.57 -3.82 11.68
CA GLY A 47 2.27 -4.31 13.02
C GLY A 47 2.75 -3.43 14.17
N LEU A 48 3.26 -2.24 13.89
CA LEU A 48 3.59 -1.28 14.94
C LEU A 48 2.32 -0.64 15.49
N GLU A 49 2.29 -0.41 16.80
CA GLU A 49 1.27 0.42 17.42
C GLU A 49 1.40 1.87 16.94
N ASP A 50 0.30 2.51 16.55
CA ASP A 50 0.27 3.87 16.02
C ASP A 50 -0.72 4.75 16.81
N THR A 51 -0.34 5.12 18.02
CA THR A 51 -1.17 5.99 18.86
C THR A 51 -1.28 7.40 18.28
N PRO A 52 -2.33 8.18 18.66
CA PRO A 52 -2.45 9.59 18.25
C PRO A 52 -1.19 10.42 18.56
N GLU A 53 -0.54 10.16 19.69
CA GLU A 53 0.68 10.84 20.11
C GLU A 53 1.86 10.51 19.19
N LEU A 54 2.00 9.23 18.78
CA LEU A 54 3.02 8.82 17.82
C LEU A 54 2.78 9.46 16.45
N ARG A 55 1.56 9.45 15.96
CA ARG A 55 1.19 10.11 14.69
C ARG A 55 1.52 11.60 14.74
N GLN A 56 1.18 12.28 15.85
CA GLN A 56 1.51 13.70 16.02
C GLN A 56 3.02 13.93 16.05
N LYS A 57 3.76 13.13 16.80
CA LYS A 57 5.22 13.21 16.88
C LYS A 57 5.87 13.08 15.50
N TYR A 58 5.46 12.09 14.69
CA TYR A 58 6.06 11.89 13.36
C TYR A 58 5.64 12.95 12.36
N ARG A 59 4.42 13.48 12.48
CA ARG A 59 4.01 14.68 11.76
C ARG A 59 4.96 15.86 12.04
N ASP A 60 5.22 16.12 13.31
CA ASP A 60 6.06 17.24 13.71
C ASP A 60 7.51 17.05 13.27
N LEU A 61 8.06 15.84 13.37
CA LEU A 61 9.39 15.52 12.83
C LEU A 61 9.50 15.78 11.32
N VAL A 62 8.49 15.41 10.53
CA VAL A 62 8.47 15.68 9.09
C VAL A 62 8.41 17.16 8.80
N LEU A 63 7.55 17.91 9.51
CA LEU A 63 7.42 19.37 9.32
C LEU A 63 8.68 20.13 9.76
N ASP A 64 9.33 19.71 10.85
CA ASP A 64 10.60 20.26 11.32
C ASP A 64 11.73 20.05 10.30
N ASP A 65 11.78 18.84 9.70
CA ASP A 65 12.78 18.54 8.68
C ASP A 65 12.54 19.36 7.40
N ILE A 66 11.28 19.49 6.96
CA ILE A 66 10.93 20.35 5.84
C ILE A 66 11.32 21.80 6.14
N ALA A 67 10.98 22.34 7.31
CA ALA A 67 11.31 23.71 7.69
C ALA A 67 12.84 23.92 7.73
N THR A 68 13.59 22.96 8.26
CA THR A 68 15.06 23.02 8.35
C THR A 68 15.69 23.05 6.95
N ASN A 69 15.20 22.22 6.03
CA ASN A 69 15.80 22.08 4.70
C ASN A 69 15.34 23.13 3.70
N THR A 70 14.14 23.67 3.86
CA THR A 70 13.55 24.65 2.91
C THR A 70 13.53 26.08 3.44
N GLY A 71 13.70 26.28 4.74
CA GLY A 71 13.51 27.57 5.41
C GLY A 71 12.04 27.97 5.55
N VAL A 72 11.07 27.10 5.28
CA VAL A 72 9.64 27.40 5.30
C VAL A 72 8.92 26.49 6.29
N ASP A 73 8.36 27.06 7.35
CA ASP A 73 7.42 26.32 8.21
C ASP A 73 6.05 26.24 7.54
N LEU A 74 5.55 25.02 7.39
CA LEU A 74 4.28 24.75 6.73
C LEU A 74 3.09 24.73 7.70
N ARG A 75 3.31 24.73 9.02
CA ARG A 75 2.25 24.52 10.03
C ARG A 75 1.08 25.48 9.87
N ASP A 76 1.38 26.76 9.70
CA ASP A 76 0.37 27.82 9.54
C ASP A 76 -0.24 27.91 8.12
N ARG A 77 0.23 27.06 7.20
CA ARG A 77 -0.21 27.00 5.80
C ARG A 77 -1.04 25.77 5.47
N ILE A 78 -1.17 24.84 6.42
CA ILE A 78 -1.96 23.63 6.23
C ILE A 78 -3.46 23.97 6.34
N VAL A 79 -4.19 23.79 5.24
CA VAL A 79 -5.64 23.99 5.19
C VAL A 79 -6.38 22.68 5.43
N VAL A 80 -5.86 21.58 4.87
CA VAL A 80 -6.40 20.23 5.04
C VAL A 80 -5.23 19.28 5.30
N GLU A 81 -5.40 18.40 6.25
CA GLU A 81 -4.40 17.38 6.57
C GLU A 81 -5.09 16.04 6.79
N GLU A 82 -4.62 15.01 6.10
CA GLU A 82 -5.01 13.62 6.31
C GLU A 82 -3.78 12.81 6.71
N ARG A 83 -3.93 11.97 7.71
CA ARG A 83 -2.85 11.09 8.20
C ARG A 83 -3.31 9.66 8.19
N PHE A 84 -2.59 8.81 7.48
CA PHE A 84 -2.90 7.40 7.30
C PHE A 84 -1.74 6.54 7.82
N CYS A 85 -2.04 5.58 8.69
CA CYS A 85 -1.02 4.78 9.36
C CYS A 85 -1.45 3.31 9.48
N VAL A 86 -0.77 2.52 10.31
CA VAL A 86 -0.92 1.07 10.43
C VAL A 86 -2.35 0.66 10.74
N SER A 87 -2.99 1.28 11.73
CA SER A 87 -4.37 0.93 12.09
C SER A 87 -5.36 1.28 10.98
N ASP A 88 -5.15 2.39 10.26
CA ASP A 88 -6.02 2.76 9.14
C ASP A 88 -5.96 1.75 8.00
N PHE A 89 -4.77 1.19 7.70
CA PHE A 89 -4.63 0.12 6.70
C PHE A 89 -5.31 -1.18 7.18
N ALA A 90 -5.23 -1.50 8.47
CA ALA A 90 -5.91 -2.66 9.03
C ALA A 90 -7.44 -2.48 8.94
N ASP A 91 -7.96 -1.35 9.38
CA ASP A 91 -9.39 -1.09 9.48
C ASP A 91 -10.05 -0.90 8.10
N ARG A 92 -9.42 -0.11 7.22
CA ARG A 92 -10.00 0.25 5.94
C ARG A 92 -9.85 -0.83 4.87
N TYR A 93 -8.74 -1.57 4.90
CA TYR A 93 -8.40 -2.55 3.86
C TYR A 93 -8.32 -3.99 4.38
N ASN A 94 -8.64 -4.23 5.65
CA ASN A 94 -8.47 -5.53 6.31
C ASN A 94 -7.05 -6.08 6.11
N SER A 95 -6.07 -5.18 6.13
CA SER A 95 -4.69 -5.49 5.79
C SER A 95 -3.99 -6.18 6.96
N THR A 96 -3.42 -7.34 6.74
CA THR A 96 -2.70 -8.09 7.79
C THR A 96 -1.61 -7.22 8.40
N GLN A 97 -1.65 -7.03 9.73
CA GLN A 97 -0.74 -6.16 10.47
C GLN A 97 -0.70 -4.70 9.96
N GLY A 98 -1.74 -4.23 9.30
CA GLY A 98 -1.79 -2.88 8.75
C GLY A 98 -0.71 -2.59 7.72
N THR A 99 -0.28 -3.59 6.96
CA THR A 99 0.70 -3.37 5.89
C THR A 99 0.07 -2.59 4.73
N ALA A 100 0.77 -1.56 4.25
CA ALA A 100 0.36 -0.79 3.08
C ALA A 100 0.65 -1.53 1.76
N LEU A 101 1.68 -2.37 1.74
CA LEU A 101 2.25 -2.93 0.51
C LEU A 101 2.16 -4.46 0.42
N GLY A 102 1.67 -5.13 1.47
CA GLY A 102 1.56 -6.58 1.50
C GLY A 102 2.88 -7.29 1.79
N LEU A 103 3.09 -8.45 1.18
CA LEU A 103 4.27 -9.28 1.42
C LEU A 103 5.56 -8.59 0.97
N ALA A 104 6.60 -8.71 1.78
CA ALA A 104 7.92 -8.18 1.46
C ALA A 104 8.56 -8.91 0.25
N HIS A 105 9.53 -8.27 -0.40
CA HIS A 105 10.30 -8.87 -1.49
C HIS A 105 11.57 -9.57 -0.98
N THR A 106 11.44 -10.34 0.10
CA THR A 106 12.51 -11.23 0.56
C THR A 106 12.57 -12.47 -0.32
N LEU A 107 13.69 -13.21 -0.29
CA LEU A 107 13.85 -14.44 -1.08
C LEU A 107 12.74 -15.47 -0.86
N ARG A 108 12.16 -15.51 0.36
CA ARG A 108 11.07 -16.44 0.71
C ARG A 108 9.67 -15.91 0.42
N GLN A 109 9.54 -14.66 0.01
CA GLN A 109 8.26 -13.97 -0.23
C GLN A 109 8.19 -13.35 -1.62
N THR A 110 9.07 -13.74 -2.53
CA THR A 110 9.12 -13.21 -3.89
C THR A 110 9.00 -14.33 -4.94
N ALA A 111 8.71 -13.95 -6.16
CA ALA A 111 8.59 -14.82 -7.33
C ALA A 111 7.72 -16.06 -7.05
N LEU A 112 8.31 -17.26 -7.11
CA LEU A 112 7.62 -18.54 -6.94
C LEU A 112 7.06 -18.82 -5.54
N PHE A 113 7.52 -18.07 -4.54
CA PHE A 113 7.06 -18.21 -3.15
C PHE A 113 5.88 -17.29 -2.80
N ARG A 114 5.42 -16.47 -3.72
CA ARG A 114 4.19 -15.67 -3.52
C ARG A 114 2.95 -16.57 -3.66
N PRO A 115 1.83 -16.20 -3.02
CA PRO A 115 0.58 -16.92 -3.17
C PRO A 115 0.19 -17.11 -4.64
N SER A 116 -0.31 -18.29 -4.95
CA SER A 116 -0.82 -18.63 -6.28
C SER A 116 -2.05 -17.79 -6.64
N HIS A 117 -2.26 -17.57 -7.93
CA HIS A 117 -3.49 -16.95 -8.45
C HIS A 117 -4.75 -17.79 -8.26
N ARG A 118 -4.62 -19.10 -8.01
CA ARG A 118 -5.74 -20.00 -7.73
C ARG A 118 -5.60 -20.59 -6.33
N SER A 119 -6.69 -20.63 -5.59
CA SER A 119 -6.77 -21.34 -4.31
C SER A 119 -6.57 -22.85 -4.51
N SER A 120 -5.81 -23.46 -3.62
CA SER A 120 -5.70 -24.91 -3.51
C SER A 120 -6.72 -25.53 -2.54
N ALA A 121 -7.41 -24.68 -1.76
CA ALA A 121 -8.34 -25.11 -0.71
C ALA A 121 -9.81 -24.92 -1.11
N VAL A 122 -10.08 -24.01 -2.03
CA VAL A 122 -11.46 -23.67 -2.46
C VAL A 122 -11.50 -23.65 -3.99
N ASP A 123 -12.31 -24.50 -4.57
CA ASP A 123 -12.49 -24.56 -6.02
C ASP A 123 -13.19 -23.27 -6.52
N GLY A 124 -12.73 -22.78 -7.68
CA GLY A 124 -13.26 -21.57 -8.30
C GLY A 124 -12.86 -20.29 -7.61
N LEU A 125 -12.04 -20.30 -6.55
CA LEU A 125 -11.53 -19.12 -5.89
C LEU A 125 -10.18 -18.71 -6.48
N TYR A 126 -10.10 -17.46 -6.91
CA TYR A 126 -8.88 -16.87 -7.49
C TYR A 126 -8.48 -15.60 -6.75
N PHE A 127 -7.17 -15.31 -6.77
CA PHE A 127 -6.57 -14.15 -6.14
C PHE A 127 -5.80 -13.31 -7.17
N THR A 128 -5.85 -11.99 -7.00
CA THR A 128 -5.10 -11.03 -7.82
C THR A 128 -4.61 -9.86 -6.98
N GLY A 129 -3.64 -9.12 -7.49
CA GLY A 129 -3.13 -7.90 -6.86
C GLY A 129 -1.78 -8.08 -6.18
N ALA A 130 -1.47 -7.17 -5.25
CA ALA A 130 -0.14 -7.01 -4.64
C ALA A 130 0.37 -8.24 -3.86
N PHE A 131 -0.52 -9.10 -3.39
CA PHE A 131 -0.15 -10.30 -2.63
C PHE A 131 0.23 -11.50 -3.50
N THR A 132 -0.16 -11.49 -4.78
CA THR A 132 0.17 -12.54 -5.75
C THR A 132 1.36 -12.15 -6.62
N THR A 133 1.75 -12.98 -7.57
CA THR A 133 2.75 -12.64 -8.58
C THR A 133 2.21 -11.62 -9.58
N PRO A 134 3.02 -10.66 -10.09
CA PRO A 134 4.45 -10.49 -9.80
C PRO A 134 4.76 -9.74 -8.50
N GLY A 135 3.80 -9.09 -7.83
CA GLY A 135 3.98 -8.43 -6.55
C GLY A 135 3.41 -7.01 -6.47
N ILE A 136 4.14 -6.12 -5.78
CA ILE A 136 3.70 -4.80 -5.37
C ILE A 136 3.86 -3.77 -6.49
N GLY A 137 2.90 -2.86 -6.57
CA GLY A 137 2.90 -1.70 -7.46
C GLY A 137 1.76 -1.73 -8.46
N VAL A 138 1.30 -0.56 -8.89
CA VAL A 138 0.15 -0.43 -9.80
C VAL A 138 0.37 -1.23 -11.10
N PRO A 139 1.51 -1.12 -11.81
CA PRO A 139 1.75 -1.95 -12.99
C PRO A 139 1.74 -3.46 -12.68
N MET A 140 2.30 -3.85 -11.55
CA MET A 140 2.36 -5.25 -11.13
C MET A 140 0.97 -5.80 -10.80
N CYS A 141 0.10 -5.00 -10.18
CA CYS A 141 -1.29 -5.39 -9.93
C CYS A 141 -2.09 -5.58 -11.23
N LEU A 142 -1.86 -4.75 -12.26
CA LEU A 142 -2.47 -4.93 -13.57
C LEU A 142 -2.01 -6.23 -14.24
N ILE A 143 -0.71 -6.53 -14.20
CA ILE A 143 -0.15 -7.78 -14.71
C ILE A 143 -0.72 -8.97 -13.92
N SER A 144 -0.82 -8.85 -12.59
CA SER A 144 -1.46 -9.88 -11.76
C SER A 144 -2.90 -10.16 -12.20
N GLY A 145 -3.68 -9.09 -12.50
CA GLY A 145 -5.03 -9.21 -13.04
C GLY A 145 -5.07 -10.00 -14.36
N GLN A 146 -4.19 -9.67 -15.29
CA GLN A 146 -4.06 -10.37 -16.56
C GLN A 146 -3.73 -11.86 -16.35
N LEU A 147 -2.71 -12.17 -15.56
CA LEU A 147 -2.31 -13.55 -15.27
C LEU A 147 -3.42 -14.36 -14.62
N THR A 148 -4.19 -13.73 -13.73
CA THR A 148 -5.35 -14.37 -13.08
C THR A 148 -6.45 -14.66 -14.11
N ALA A 149 -6.79 -13.71 -14.99
CA ALA A 149 -7.80 -13.88 -16.03
C ALA A 149 -7.41 -14.99 -17.02
N GLU A 150 -6.15 -15.02 -17.46
CA GLU A 150 -5.64 -16.09 -18.32
C GLU A 150 -5.68 -17.46 -17.65
N ARG A 151 -5.42 -17.50 -16.34
CA ARG A 151 -5.54 -18.75 -15.56
C ARG A 151 -6.99 -19.20 -15.46
N MET A 152 -7.92 -18.31 -15.15
CA MET A 152 -9.36 -18.59 -15.09
C MET A 152 -9.87 -19.12 -16.44
N ALA A 153 -9.50 -18.47 -17.55
CA ALA A 153 -9.90 -18.90 -18.88
C ALA A 153 -9.41 -20.31 -19.22
N ARG A 154 -8.18 -20.65 -18.83
CA ARG A 154 -7.64 -22.01 -19.03
C ARG A 154 -8.37 -23.04 -18.17
N ASP A 155 -8.61 -22.73 -16.91
CA ASP A 155 -9.29 -23.65 -15.99
C ASP A 155 -10.75 -23.88 -16.44
N LEU A 156 -11.47 -22.85 -16.87
CA LEU A 156 -12.84 -22.97 -17.41
C LEU A 156 -12.91 -23.73 -18.74
N ALA A 157 -11.89 -23.62 -19.58
CA ALA A 157 -11.81 -24.41 -20.81
C ALA A 157 -11.55 -25.91 -20.53
N ALA A 158 -10.83 -26.22 -19.46
CA ALA A 158 -10.54 -27.58 -19.05
C ALA A 158 -11.70 -28.26 -18.28
N ASP A 159 -12.43 -27.47 -17.49
CA ASP A 159 -13.57 -27.91 -16.68
C ASP A 159 -14.68 -26.82 -16.73
N PRO A 160 -15.57 -26.85 -17.73
CA PRO A 160 -16.63 -25.86 -17.88
C PRO A 160 -17.57 -25.85 -16.69
N LEU A 161 -17.93 -24.66 -16.21
CA LEU A 161 -18.93 -24.51 -15.16
C LEU A 161 -20.24 -25.22 -15.56
N PRO A 162 -20.91 -25.90 -14.62
CA PRO A 162 -22.23 -26.49 -14.90
C PRO A 162 -23.18 -25.37 -15.36
N THR A 163 -23.84 -25.62 -16.47
CA THR A 163 -24.85 -24.71 -17.00
C THR A 163 -25.96 -24.58 -15.96
N VAL A 164 -26.11 -23.39 -15.36
CA VAL A 164 -27.26 -23.13 -14.50
C VAL A 164 -28.49 -23.20 -15.38
N ALA A 165 -29.27 -24.25 -15.24
CA ALA A 165 -30.58 -24.33 -15.92
C ALA A 165 -31.39 -23.11 -15.51
N ALA A 166 -31.85 -22.33 -16.49
CA ALA A 166 -32.75 -21.22 -16.24
C ALA A 166 -33.93 -21.78 -15.43
N ARG A 167 -34.17 -21.24 -14.24
CA ARG A 167 -35.44 -21.51 -13.53
C ARG A 167 -36.52 -20.93 -14.41
N SER A 168 -37.31 -21.79 -15.00
CA SER A 168 -38.59 -21.40 -15.60
C SER A 168 -39.55 -21.09 -14.44
N ASP A 169 -39.84 -19.81 -14.27
CA ASP A 169 -40.93 -19.33 -13.41
C ASP A 169 -42.28 -19.73 -14.02
#